data_8519f42a3b1b9d93c209c28f51cd549a
#
_entry.id   8519f42a3b1b9d93c209c28f51cd549a
#
_cell.length_a   1.000
_cell.length_b   1.000
_cell.length_c   1.000
_cell.angle_alpha   90.00
_cell.angle_beta   90.00
_cell.angle_gamma   90.00
#
_symmetry.space_group_name_H-M   'P 1'
#
loop_
_entity.id
_entity.type
_entity.pdbx_description
1 polymer ?
#
loop_
_entity_poly.entity_id
_entity_poly.type
_entity_poly.pdbx_seq_one_letter_code
_entity_poly.pdbx_strand_id
1 'polypeptide(L)'
;MFRYVHTNIIAKDAVRLIAFYKQALHCKSMGQTRDLQGPWLDRLTGLPKAHITGEHLLLPGYDGSHPTLEIFSYDSLRDALPPEVNRPGFAHIAFEVDEVETTLAEIVAAGGGQVGEVVTADYPNGMEAVFVYARDPEGNIIELQSWRKMQTN
;
A
#
# COMPACT_ATOMS: atom_id res chain seq x y z
N MET A 1 21.17 1.86 -16.67
CA MET A 1 19.95 1.03 -16.55
C MET A 1 19.21 1.46 -15.29
N PHE A 2 17.90 1.73 -15.38
CA PHE A 2 17.04 2.07 -14.23
C PHE A 2 16.06 0.93 -14.01
N ARG A 3 15.80 0.61 -12.74
CA ARG A 3 14.79 -0.37 -12.31
C ARG A 3 14.10 0.15 -11.06
N TYR A 4 12.76 0.16 -11.06
CA TYR A 4 11.99 0.46 -9.86
C TYR A 4 12.17 -0.66 -8.83
N VAL A 5 12.39 -0.32 -7.56
CA VAL A 5 12.74 -1.29 -6.51
C VAL A 5 11.64 -1.43 -5.48
N HIS A 6 11.20 -0.33 -4.87
CA HIS A 6 10.16 -0.37 -3.85
C HIS A 6 9.45 0.97 -3.67
N THR A 7 8.29 0.92 -3.02
CA THR A 7 7.66 2.05 -2.33
C THR A 7 7.84 1.84 -0.83
N ASN A 8 8.08 2.92 -0.08
CA ASN A 8 8.18 2.87 1.37
C ASN A 8 7.02 3.61 2.04
N ILE A 9 6.43 2.99 3.07
CA ILE A 9 5.45 3.60 3.98
C ILE A 9 6.10 3.69 5.35
N ILE A 10 6.09 4.88 5.95
CA ILE A 10 6.47 5.07 7.35
C ILE A 10 5.21 4.99 8.20
N ALA A 11 5.17 3.99 9.07
CA ALA A 11 4.04 3.65 9.91
C ALA A 11 4.25 4.07 11.37
N LYS A 12 3.18 4.42 12.05
CA LYS A 12 3.17 4.59 13.51
C LYS A 12 3.26 3.24 14.21
N ASP A 13 2.58 2.23 13.66
CA ASP A 13 2.59 0.84 14.09
C ASP A 13 2.86 -0.07 12.89
N ALA A 14 4.14 -0.27 12.59
CA ALA A 14 4.55 -1.09 11.45
C ALA A 14 4.08 -2.56 11.58
N VAL A 15 4.01 -3.10 12.79
CA VAL A 15 3.57 -4.50 13.00
C VAL A 15 2.11 -4.66 12.58
N ARG A 16 1.24 -3.76 13.03
CA ARG A 16 -0.18 -3.75 12.67
C ARG A 16 -0.38 -3.52 11.17
N LEU A 17 0.36 -2.58 10.61
CA LEU A 17 0.22 -2.24 9.19
C LEU A 17 0.70 -3.37 8.28
N ILE A 18 1.82 -4.03 8.61
CA ILE A 18 2.32 -5.23 7.93
C ILE A 18 1.28 -6.36 7.96
N ALA A 19 0.68 -6.62 9.14
CA ALA A 19 -0.36 -7.63 9.27
C ALA A 19 -1.57 -7.33 8.38
N PHE A 20 -1.99 -6.07 8.30
CA PHE A 20 -3.07 -5.62 7.42
C PHE A 20 -2.78 -5.93 5.95
N TYR A 21 -1.62 -5.51 5.41
CA TYR A 21 -1.27 -5.75 4.01
C TYR A 21 -1.12 -7.24 3.67
N LYS A 22 -0.68 -8.06 4.63
CA LYS A 22 -0.64 -9.53 4.47
C LYS A 22 -2.04 -10.14 4.43
N GLN A 23 -2.92 -9.69 5.31
CA GLN A 23 -4.27 -10.26 5.45
C GLN A 23 -5.22 -9.81 4.35
N ALA A 24 -5.34 -8.48 4.12
CA ALA A 24 -6.36 -7.91 3.25
C ALA A 24 -5.93 -7.82 1.78
N LEU A 25 -4.63 -7.74 1.51
CA LEU A 25 -4.09 -7.53 0.16
C LEU A 25 -3.11 -8.62 -0.28
N HIS A 26 -3.07 -9.75 0.44
CA HIS A 26 -2.28 -10.94 0.11
C HIS A 26 -0.79 -10.68 -0.13
N CYS A 27 -0.25 -9.58 0.42
CA CYS A 27 1.19 -9.35 0.40
C CYS A 27 1.92 -10.41 1.22
N LYS A 28 3.12 -10.77 0.82
CA LYS A 28 3.91 -11.83 1.47
C LYS A 28 5.21 -11.26 2.03
N SER A 29 5.67 -11.80 3.17
CA SER A 29 6.99 -11.47 3.70
C SER A 29 8.09 -11.83 2.71
N MET A 30 9.11 -10.96 2.58
CA MET A 30 10.38 -11.33 1.95
C MET A 30 11.25 -12.24 2.83
N GLY A 31 10.81 -12.58 4.05
CA GLY A 31 11.48 -13.51 4.95
C GLY A 31 12.44 -12.88 5.96
N GLN A 32 12.68 -11.56 5.91
CA GLN A 32 13.55 -10.86 6.86
C GLN A 32 12.88 -9.62 7.42
N THR A 33 12.75 -9.56 8.74
CA THR A 33 12.48 -8.31 9.44
C THR A 33 13.71 -7.41 9.39
N ARG A 34 13.49 -6.10 9.35
CA ARG A 34 14.54 -5.11 9.41
C ARG A 34 14.62 -4.52 10.82
N ASP A 35 15.84 -4.38 11.28
CA ASP A 35 16.22 -3.69 12.52
C ASP A 35 17.53 -2.97 12.21
N LEU A 36 17.42 -1.70 11.79
CA LEU A 36 18.51 -0.96 11.17
C LEU A 36 18.86 0.25 12.01
N GLN A 37 20.15 0.36 12.36
CA GLN A 37 20.70 1.48 13.11
C GLN A 37 22.20 1.66 12.83
N GLY A 38 22.76 2.74 13.31
CA GLY A 38 24.20 3.00 13.26
C GLY A 38 24.59 4.19 12.37
N PRO A 39 25.89 4.54 12.35
CA PRO A 39 26.35 5.77 11.69
C PRO A 39 26.08 5.85 10.20
N TRP A 40 25.97 4.73 9.52
CA TRP A 40 25.61 4.69 8.09
C TRP A 40 24.18 5.13 7.85
N LEU A 41 23.25 4.72 8.74
CA LEU A 41 21.83 5.07 8.66
C LEU A 41 21.61 6.54 9.03
N ASP A 42 22.33 7.03 10.04
CA ASP A 42 22.32 8.45 10.41
C ASP A 42 22.73 9.33 9.22
N ARG A 43 23.80 8.94 8.51
CA ARG A 43 24.24 9.68 7.32
C ARG A 43 23.27 9.57 6.15
N LEU A 44 22.66 8.41 5.97
CA LEU A 44 21.67 8.17 4.90
C LEU A 44 20.41 9.02 5.11
N THR A 45 19.89 9.02 6.34
CA THR A 45 18.61 9.69 6.68
C THR A 45 18.79 11.16 7.06
N GLY A 46 19.99 11.59 7.44
CA GLY A 46 20.24 12.91 8.04
C GLY A 46 19.68 13.06 9.47
N LEU A 47 19.28 11.97 10.08
CA LEU A 47 18.75 11.94 11.45
C LEU A 47 19.77 11.33 12.40
N PRO A 48 20.12 12.01 13.51
CA PRO A 48 21.05 11.45 14.49
C PRO A 48 20.38 10.29 15.24
N LYS A 49 21.12 9.20 15.43
CA LYS A 49 20.66 7.98 16.11
C LYS A 49 19.39 7.40 15.49
N ALA A 50 19.32 7.42 14.16
CA ALA A 50 18.21 6.81 13.44
C ALA A 50 18.12 5.31 13.75
N HIS A 51 16.91 4.84 14.06
CA HIS A 51 16.61 3.45 14.24
C HIS A 51 15.31 3.12 13.50
N ILE A 52 15.36 2.14 12.61
CA ILE A 52 14.26 1.73 11.75
C ILE A 52 13.96 0.27 12.01
N THR A 53 12.69 -0.06 12.23
CA THR A 53 12.19 -1.43 12.27
C THR A 53 11.10 -1.63 11.24
N GLY A 54 10.93 -2.85 10.74
CA GLY A 54 9.87 -3.17 9.79
C GLY A 54 10.20 -4.33 8.87
N GLU A 55 9.56 -4.35 7.71
CA GLU A 55 9.63 -5.48 6.78
C GLU A 55 9.42 -5.03 5.33
N HIS A 56 10.01 -5.78 4.40
CA HIS A 56 9.67 -5.72 2.99
C HIS A 56 8.59 -6.76 2.68
N LEU A 57 7.56 -6.34 1.98
CA LEU A 57 6.49 -7.20 1.52
C LEU A 57 6.57 -7.37 0.00
N LEU A 58 6.48 -8.61 -0.45
CA LEU A 58 6.24 -8.96 -1.84
C LEU A 58 4.80 -8.58 -2.19
N LEU A 59 4.63 -7.83 -3.28
CA LEU A 59 3.31 -7.49 -3.80
C LEU A 59 2.70 -8.71 -4.51
N PRO A 60 1.36 -8.89 -4.47
CA PRO A 60 0.69 -9.97 -5.19
C PRO A 60 0.75 -9.78 -6.72
N GLY A 61 0.51 -10.87 -7.48
CA GLY A 61 0.39 -10.83 -8.94
C GLY A 61 1.70 -10.87 -9.72
N TYR A 62 2.83 -11.09 -9.06
CA TYR A 62 4.14 -11.15 -9.70
C TYR A 62 4.85 -12.48 -9.46
N ASP A 63 5.57 -12.95 -10.49
CA ASP A 63 6.52 -14.06 -10.41
C ASP A 63 7.95 -13.53 -10.45
N GLY A 64 8.83 -14.09 -9.61
CA GLY A 64 10.26 -13.76 -9.59
C GLY A 64 10.60 -12.41 -8.94
N SER A 65 11.59 -11.69 -9.49
CA SER A 65 12.05 -10.40 -8.93
C SER A 65 11.15 -9.26 -9.38
N HIS A 66 10.51 -8.60 -8.45
CA HIS A 66 9.56 -7.51 -8.69
C HIS A 66 9.68 -6.42 -7.60
N PRO A 67 9.07 -5.23 -7.82
CA PRO A 67 9.00 -4.20 -6.80
C PRO A 67 8.32 -4.68 -5.51
N THR A 68 8.76 -4.13 -4.37
CA THR A 68 8.24 -4.46 -3.05
C THR A 68 7.59 -3.25 -2.39
N LEU A 69 6.82 -3.52 -1.34
CA LEU A 69 6.34 -2.51 -0.40
C LEU A 69 7.15 -2.62 0.89
N GLU A 70 7.88 -1.57 1.25
CA GLU A 70 8.53 -1.47 2.56
C GLU A 70 7.57 -0.82 3.55
N ILE A 71 7.41 -1.41 4.72
CA ILE A 71 6.67 -0.81 5.82
C ILE A 71 7.63 -0.72 7.01
N PHE A 72 7.99 0.52 7.35
CA PHE A 72 8.96 0.81 8.39
C PHE A 72 8.36 1.74 9.44
N SER A 73 8.89 1.65 10.66
CA SER A 73 8.71 2.63 11.71
C SER A 73 10.05 3.14 12.20
N TYR A 74 10.09 4.40 12.61
CA TYR A 74 11.23 4.99 13.31
C TYR A 74 10.90 5.12 14.79
N ASP A 75 11.91 5.02 15.66
CA ASP A 75 11.76 5.31 17.08
C ASP A 75 11.33 6.77 17.34
N SER A 76 11.68 7.67 16.41
CA SER A 76 11.28 9.06 16.44
C SER A 76 10.50 9.42 15.18
N LEU A 77 9.19 9.56 15.29
CA LEU A 77 8.30 9.96 14.21
C LEU A 77 7.98 11.46 14.32
N ARG A 78 7.74 12.07 13.17
CA ARG A 78 7.16 13.42 13.07
C ARG A 78 5.66 13.32 12.86
N ASP A 79 4.94 14.30 13.35
CA ASP A 79 3.51 14.44 13.05
C ASP A 79 3.31 14.70 11.56
N ALA A 80 2.26 14.08 11.00
CA ALA A 80 1.84 14.29 9.63
C ALA A 80 0.34 14.64 9.60
N LEU A 81 -0.06 15.41 8.59
CA LEU A 81 -1.47 15.60 8.28
C LEU A 81 -2.05 14.28 7.76
N PRO A 82 -3.32 13.96 8.08
CA PRO A 82 -3.98 12.78 7.54
C PRO A 82 -3.93 12.77 6.00
N PRO A 83 -3.67 11.63 5.36
CA PRO A 83 -3.74 11.51 3.91
C PRO A 83 -5.13 11.81 3.37
N GLU A 84 -5.21 12.54 2.25
CA GLU A 84 -6.46 12.83 1.54
C GLU A 84 -6.25 12.67 0.04
N VAL A 85 -7.31 12.29 -0.69
CA VAL A 85 -7.24 11.96 -2.12
C VAL A 85 -6.72 13.09 -3.00
N ASN A 86 -6.90 14.34 -2.57
CA ASN A 86 -6.50 15.55 -3.30
C ASN A 86 -5.35 16.32 -2.63
N ARG A 87 -4.67 15.71 -1.65
CA ARG A 87 -3.50 16.32 -1.03
C ARG A 87 -2.26 16.10 -1.90
N PRO A 88 -1.49 17.14 -2.23
CA PRO A 88 -0.26 16.99 -3.00
C PRO A 88 0.74 16.04 -2.35
N GLY A 89 1.34 15.15 -3.15
CA GLY A 89 2.31 14.13 -2.71
C GLY A 89 2.00 12.75 -3.27
N PHE A 90 2.49 11.70 -2.61
CA PHE A 90 2.08 10.34 -2.93
C PHE A 90 0.63 10.14 -2.47
N ALA A 91 -0.28 9.97 -3.43
CA ALA A 91 -1.70 9.91 -3.15
C ALA A 91 -2.14 8.53 -2.70
N HIS A 92 -1.91 7.51 -3.51
CA HIS A 92 -2.35 6.13 -3.25
C HIS A 92 -1.45 5.10 -3.92
N ILE A 93 -1.61 3.86 -3.52
CA ILE A 93 -1.16 2.67 -4.26
C ILE A 93 -2.40 1.94 -4.78
N ALA A 94 -2.30 1.32 -5.97
CA ALA A 94 -3.43 0.66 -6.62
C ALA A 94 -3.21 -0.85 -6.70
N PHE A 95 -4.30 -1.61 -6.51
CA PHE A 95 -4.35 -3.06 -6.69
C PHE A 95 -5.48 -3.41 -7.66
N GLU A 96 -5.16 -4.19 -8.68
CA GLU A 96 -6.16 -4.86 -9.49
C GLU A 96 -6.59 -6.13 -8.75
N VAL A 97 -7.90 -6.29 -8.60
CA VAL A 97 -8.53 -7.39 -7.85
C VAL A 97 -9.66 -8.02 -8.66
N ASP A 98 -10.00 -9.25 -8.37
CA ASP A 98 -11.10 -9.93 -9.07
C ASP A 98 -12.46 -9.29 -8.76
N GLU A 99 -12.72 -9.00 -7.47
CA GLU A 99 -13.99 -8.42 -6.99
C GLU A 99 -13.72 -7.29 -5.99
N VAL A 100 -14.03 -6.07 -6.40
CA VAL A 100 -13.76 -4.85 -5.64
C VAL A 100 -14.50 -4.83 -4.30
N GLU A 101 -15.79 -5.17 -4.29
CA GLU A 101 -16.62 -5.15 -3.10
C GLU A 101 -16.16 -6.18 -2.06
N THR A 102 -15.75 -7.36 -2.52
CA THR A 102 -15.25 -8.43 -1.64
C THR A 102 -13.93 -7.99 -0.99
N THR A 103 -12.98 -7.49 -1.78
CA THR A 103 -11.70 -7.02 -1.24
C THR A 103 -11.88 -5.80 -0.33
N LEU A 104 -12.80 -4.90 -0.66
CA LEU A 104 -13.14 -3.77 0.22
C LEU A 104 -13.67 -4.25 1.58
N ALA A 105 -14.53 -5.27 1.60
CA ALA A 105 -15.02 -5.85 2.85
C ALA A 105 -13.89 -6.47 3.68
N GLU A 106 -12.91 -7.12 3.05
CA GLU A 106 -11.71 -7.66 3.72
C GLU A 106 -10.84 -6.54 4.31
N ILE A 107 -10.64 -5.44 3.58
CA ILE A 107 -9.95 -4.24 4.06
C ILE A 107 -10.63 -3.68 5.31
N VAL A 108 -11.96 -3.52 5.28
CA VAL A 108 -12.72 -3.02 6.42
C VAL A 108 -12.62 -3.97 7.63
N ALA A 109 -12.77 -5.27 7.39
CA ALA A 109 -12.65 -6.29 8.43
C ALA A 109 -11.24 -6.34 9.06
N ALA A 110 -10.21 -6.02 8.29
CA ALA A 110 -8.82 -5.93 8.78
C ALA A 110 -8.48 -4.60 9.48
N GLY A 111 -9.46 -3.70 9.66
CA GLY A 111 -9.30 -2.44 10.38
C GLY A 111 -8.98 -1.23 9.51
N GLY A 112 -9.13 -1.36 8.21
CA GLY A 112 -9.13 -0.27 7.25
C GLY A 112 -10.50 0.41 7.12
N GLY A 113 -10.71 1.16 6.04
CA GLY A 113 -11.97 1.87 5.80
C GLY A 113 -12.21 2.17 4.33
N GLN A 114 -13.43 2.56 4.00
CA GLN A 114 -13.83 2.99 2.67
C GLN A 114 -13.69 4.51 2.54
N VAL A 115 -13.35 4.98 1.33
CA VAL A 115 -13.35 6.40 0.95
C VAL A 115 -14.20 6.56 -0.31
N GLY A 116 -15.22 7.41 -0.24
CA GLY A 116 -16.18 7.56 -1.33
C GLY A 116 -17.05 6.33 -1.55
N GLU A 117 -17.48 6.11 -2.78
CA GLU A 117 -18.36 5.01 -3.17
C GLU A 117 -17.65 4.06 -4.14
N VAL A 118 -18.12 2.82 -4.20
CA VAL A 118 -17.77 1.92 -5.31
C VAL A 118 -18.45 2.45 -6.56
N VAL A 119 -17.67 2.68 -7.61
CA VAL A 119 -18.17 3.24 -8.87
C VAL A 119 -17.79 2.36 -10.06
N THR A 120 -18.65 2.34 -11.05
CA THR A 120 -18.41 1.69 -12.33
C THR A 120 -18.24 2.76 -13.40
N ALA A 121 -17.26 2.60 -14.27
CA ALA A 121 -17.00 3.51 -15.37
C ALA A 121 -16.76 2.75 -16.67
N ASP A 122 -17.41 3.21 -17.75
CA ASP A 122 -17.23 2.66 -19.09
C ASP A 122 -16.08 3.38 -19.81
N TYR A 123 -15.25 2.62 -20.52
CA TYR A 123 -14.13 3.13 -21.29
C TYR A 123 -14.34 2.94 -22.79
N PRO A 124 -13.82 3.89 -23.63
CA PRO A 124 -14.02 3.88 -25.09
C PRO A 124 -13.51 2.62 -25.81
N ASN A 125 -12.61 1.86 -25.17
CA ASN A 125 -12.06 0.61 -25.71
C ASN A 125 -12.97 -0.62 -25.48
N GLY A 126 -14.22 -0.43 -25.06
CA GLY A 126 -15.16 -1.52 -24.74
C GLY A 126 -14.85 -2.23 -23.42
N MET A 127 -14.11 -1.59 -22.55
CA MET A 127 -13.85 -2.05 -21.18
C MET A 127 -14.75 -1.32 -20.20
N GLU A 128 -15.15 -2.03 -19.15
CA GLU A 128 -15.77 -1.49 -17.95
C GLU A 128 -14.82 -1.70 -16.79
N ALA A 129 -14.69 -0.69 -15.93
CA ALA A 129 -13.91 -0.80 -14.72
C ALA A 129 -14.74 -0.46 -13.49
N VAL A 130 -14.48 -1.18 -12.40
CA VAL A 130 -15.03 -0.89 -11.08
C VAL A 130 -13.91 -0.37 -10.19
N PHE A 131 -14.15 0.73 -9.48
CA PHE A 131 -13.17 1.39 -8.63
C PHE A 131 -13.73 1.70 -7.24
N VAL A 132 -12.83 1.73 -6.26
CA VAL A 132 -13.06 2.36 -4.96
C VAL A 132 -11.74 2.80 -4.37
N TYR A 133 -11.78 3.91 -3.62
CA TYR A 133 -10.70 4.22 -2.69
C TYR A 133 -11.03 3.64 -1.31
N ALA A 134 -10.00 3.06 -0.70
CA ALA A 134 -10.02 2.55 0.66
C ALA A 134 -8.90 3.20 1.48
N ARG A 135 -8.90 2.95 2.78
CA ARG A 135 -7.81 3.35 3.69
C ARG A 135 -7.28 2.14 4.41
N ASP A 136 -5.97 2.13 4.62
CA ASP A 136 -5.36 1.22 5.59
C ASP A 136 -5.61 1.71 7.04
N PRO A 137 -5.22 0.95 8.08
CA PRO A 137 -5.43 1.32 9.48
C PRO A 137 -4.75 2.63 9.92
N GLU A 138 -3.82 3.15 9.14
CA GLU A 138 -3.15 4.44 9.42
C GLU A 138 -3.62 5.57 8.52
N GLY A 139 -4.60 5.28 7.64
CA GLY A 139 -5.26 6.25 6.78
C GLY A 139 -4.61 6.43 5.41
N ASN A 140 -3.56 5.68 5.05
CA ASN A 140 -3.01 5.72 3.71
C ASN A 140 -4.04 5.21 2.71
N ILE A 141 -4.09 5.85 1.53
CA ILE A 141 -5.12 5.56 0.55
C ILE A 141 -4.69 4.42 -0.37
N ILE A 142 -5.61 3.51 -0.59
CA ILE A 142 -5.48 2.36 -1.48
C ILE A 142 -6.58 2.49 -2.53
N GLU A 143 -6.23 2.33 -3.82
CA GLU A 143 -7.21 2.16 -4.88
C GLU A 143 -7.39 0.66 -5.16
N LEU A 144 -8.63 0.21 -5.19
CA LEU A 144 -9.00 -1.09 -5.72
C LEU A 144 -9.62 -0.90 -7.09
N GLN A 145 -9.25 -1.73 -8.05
CA GLN A 145 -9.80 -1.72 -9.39
C GLN A 145 -10.00 -3.13 -9.94
N SER A 146 -11.05 -3.32 -10.72
CA SER A 146 -11.24 -4.51 -11.54
C SER A 146 -11.66 -4.11 -12.95
N TRP A 147 -11.25 -4.89 -13.95
CA TRP A 147 -11.46 -4.58 -15.35
C TRP A 147 -12.11 -5.75 -16.07
N ARG A 148 -13.19 -5.47 -16.81
CA ARG A 148 -13.86 -6.50 -17.62
C ARG A 148 -14.26 -5.96 -19.00
N LYS A 149 -14.36 -6.85 -19.98
CA LYS A 149 -14.93 -6.48 -21.28
C LYS A 149 -16.44 -6.30 -21.13
N MET A 150 -16.98 -5.19 -21.66
CA MET A 150 -18.41 -5.02 -21.75
C MET A 150 -19.01 -6.14 -22.61
N GLN A 151 -20.09 -6.75 -22.11
CA GLN A 151 -20.86 -7.71 -22.92
C GLN A 151 -21.58 -6.92 -24.02
N THR A 152 -21.19 -7.12 -25.27
CA THR A 152 -22.01 -6.67 -26.42
C THR A 152 -23.22 -7.56 -26.50
N ASN A 153 -24.39 -6.98 -26.18
CA ASN A 153 -25.67 -7.60 -26.48
C ASN A 153 -25.90 -7.67 -28.00
#